data_c8c0ebe2847002695cd2c6071e0a9b39
#
_entry.id   c8c0ebe2847002695cd2c6071e0a9b39
#
_cell.length_a   1.000
_cell.length_b   1.000
_cell.length_c   1.000
_cell.angle_alpha   90.00
_cell.angle_beta   90.00
_cell.angle_gamma   90.00
#
_symmetry.space_group_name_H-M   'P 1'
#
loop_
_entity.id
_entity.type
_entity.pdbx_description
1 polymer ?
#
loop_
_entity_poly.entity_id
_entity_poly.type
_entity_poly.pdbx_seq_one_letter_code
_entity_poly.pdbx_strand_id
1 'polypeptide(L)'
;MADKAKSCYGGNLKMKKKVVSILLVATLAMSLFAGCGGSDNADVNVGVGNQTSTEVSVENEDVVASDFDASEFISVYSREDGSGTRGAFVELFGIEQKNEAGEKIDYTTVEAIITNSTDVMMTSVAGDIYGIGYISLGSLNDTVKTVKIDGVEATVENIKAGTYTVARPFNIATAGEASDVTQDFINFIMSAEGQAVVEGKGYISVAGTESFASNGATGKIVVGGSSSVSPVMEKLIEAYLAINTGAEIELQTSDSSTGMSQAAEGIVDIGMASRDLKSSELETGLTGITIAMDGIAVIVNHENPADNLTSDAVKTIFMGEVFQWDEVK
;
A
#
# COMPACT_ATOMS: atom_id res chain seq x y z
N MET A 1 54.78 -38.80 -11.97
CA MET A 1 55.04 -38.82 -10.53
C MET A 1 53.84 -38.19 -9.89
N ALA A 2 52.91 -39.01 -9.50
CA ALA A 2 52.68 -39.60 -8.18
C ALA A 2 52.34 -38.49 -7.15
N ASP A 3 51.36 -38.53 -6.35
CA ASP A 3 50.30 -39.50 -5.97
C ASP A 3 49.56 -38.93 -4.76
N LYS A 4 48.28 -39.27 -4.62
CA LYS A 4 47.53 -39.40 -3.35
C LYS A 4 47.43 -38.20 -2.39
N ALA A 5 46.24 -37.83 -1.90
CA ALA A 5 45.49 -38.64 -0.96
C ALA A 5 44.03 -38.21 -0.79
N LYS A 6 43.20 -39.20 -0.69
CA LYS A 6 41.82 -39.33 -0.19
C LYS A 6 41.65 -38.89 1.26
N SER A 7 40.45 -38.40 1.62
CA SER A 7 39.64 -38.98 2.71
C SER A 7 38.42 -38.10 2.94
N CYS A 8 37.19 -38.48 2.59
CA CYS A 8 36.16 -39.08 3.46
C CYS A 8 35.79 -38.24 4.70
N TYR A 9 34.57 -37.69 4.69
CA TYR A 9 33.61 -38.00 5.76
C TYR A 9 32.18 -37.67 5.28
N GLY A 10 31.40 -38.70 5.02
CA GLY A 10 29.95 -38.62 4.89
C GLY A 10 29.32 -38.64 6.27
N GLY A 11 28.35 -37.80 6.47
CA GLY A 11 27.51 -37.77 7.66
C GLY A 11 26.08 -37.57 7.28
N ASN A 12 25.34 -38.66 6.99
CA ASN A 12 23.88 -38.64 6.86
C ASN A 12 23.24 -38.40 8.24
N LEU A 13 22.62 -37.24 8.43
CA LEU A 13 21.76 -36.98 9.59
C LEU A 13 20.29 -37.13 9.17
N LYS A 14 19.72 -38.30 9.46
CA LYS A 14 18.29 -38.60 9.39
C LYS A 14 17.58 -37.84 10.52
N MET A 15 16.88 -36.77 10.22
CA MET A 15 15.94 -36.17 11.17
C MET A 15 14.60 -36.91 11.14
N LYS A 16 14.24 -37.50 12.26
CA LYS A 16 12.96 -38.17 12.52
C LYS A 16 11.87 -37.11 12.69
N LYS A 17 10.86 -37.19 11.85
CA LYS A 17 9.60 -36.44 12.01
C LYS A 17 8.84 -36.95 13.23
N LYS A 18 8.64 -36.13 14.25
CA LYS A 18 7.67 -36.38 15.31
C LYS A 18 6.36 -35.67 14.92
N VAL A 19 5.36 -36.47 14.63
CA VAL A 19 3.97 -36.05 14.48
C VAL A 19 3.41 -35.91 15.89
N VAL A 20 2.97 -34.72 16.25
CA VAL A 20 2.18 -34.45 17.48
C VAL A 20 0.77 -34.15 17.03
N SER A 21 -0.14 -35.11 17.24
CA SER A 21 -1.57 -34.94 17.12
C SER A 21 -2.11 -34.23 18.36
N ILE A 22 -2.71 -33.10 18.22
CA ILE A 22 -3.50 -32.45 19.27
C ILE A 22 -4.98 -32.60 18.91
N LEU A 23 -5.67 -33.40 19.72
CA LEU A 23 -7.12 -33.52 19.72
C LEU A 23 -7.74 -32.24 20.32
N LEU A 24 -8.61 -31.59 19.55
CA LEU A 24 -9.43 -30.48 20.03
C LEU A 24 -10.80 -31.04 20.43
N VAL A 25 -11.12 -31.00 21.72
CA VAL A 25 -12.46 -31.32 22.24
C VAL A 25 -13.28 -30.05 22.26
N ALA A 26 -14.35 -30.01 21.47
CA ALA A 26 -15.36 -28.98 21.47
C ALA A 26 -16.43 -29.31 22.52
N THR A 27 -16.62 -28.45 23.50
CA THR A 27 -17.79 -28.50 24.39
C THR A 27 -18.73 -27.35 24.05
N LEU A 28 -19.89 -27.72 23.52
CA LEU A 28 -21.06 -26.88 23.30
C LEU A 28 -21.78 -26.68 24.63
N ALA A 29 -22.01 -25.45 25.06
CA ALA A 29 -22.97 -25.12 26.13
C ALA A 29 -24.06 -24.19 25.56
N MET A 30 -25.24 -24.74 25.30
CA MET A 30 -26.48 -24.03 25.10
C MET A 30 -27.05 -23.62 26.45
N SER A 31 -27.39 -22.37 26.63
CA SER A 31 -28.36 -21.94 27.65
C SER A 31 -29.45 -21.09 27.02
N LEU A 32 -30.59 -21.71 26.89
CA LEU A 32 -31.90 -21.12 26.62
C LEU A 32 -32.41 -20.45 27.89
N PHE A 33 -32.84 -19.19 27.82
CA PHE A 33 -33.80 -18.62 28.75
C PHE A 33 -34.92 -17.98 27.93
N ALA A 34 -36.08 -18.68 27.99
CA ALA A 34 -37.37 -18.13 27.67
C ALA A 34 -38.00 -17.60 28.96
N GLY A 35 -38.59 -16.42 28.88
CA GLY A 35 -39.41 -15.86 29.95
C GLY A 35 -40.42 -14.90 29.36
N CYS A 36 -41.64 -15.39 29.27
CA CYS A 36 -42.86 -14.69 28.86
C CYS A 36 -43.46 -13.85 29.98
N GLY A 37 -44.13 -12.75 29.60
CA GLY A 37 -45.47 -12.46 30.11
C GLY A 37 -45.64 -11.27 31.02
N GLY A 38 -46.63 -10.41 30.63
CA GLY A 38 -47.47 -9.71 31.58
C GLY A 38 -47.66 -8.23 31.32
N SER A 39 -48.72 -7.88 30.59
CA SER A 39 -49.37 -6.55 30.60
C SER A 39 -49.92 -6.26 31.99
N ASP A 40 -49.92 -4.98 32.39
CA ASP A 40 -51.13 -4.36 32.92
C ASP A 40 -50.97 -2.84 33.06
N ASN A 41 -52.03 -2.15 32.61
CA ASN A 41 -52.27 -0.73 32.72
C ASN A 41 -52.63 -0.32 34.18
N ALA A 42 -52.21 0.85 34.57
CA ALA A 42 -53.03 1.73 35.45
C ALA A 42 -52.58 3.18 35.36
N ASP A 43 -53.56 4.00 35.01
CA ASP A 43 -53.57 5.46 35.11
C ASP A 43 -53.35 5.95 36.56
N VAL A 44 -52.94 7.17 36.69
CA VAL A 44 -53.52 8.28 37.51
C VAL A 44 -52.48 9.28 38.02
N ASN A 45 -52.60 10.47 37.52
CA ASN A 45 -52.83 11.76 38.19
C ASN A 45 -51.65 12.72 38.44
N VAL A 46 -51.91 13.87 37.96
CA VAL A 46 -51.43 15.26 38.07
C VAL A 46 -50.88 15.66 39.43
N GLY A 47 -49.72 16.29 39.41
CA GLY A 47 -49.19 17.12 40.47
C GLY A 47 -48.25 18.22 39.93
N VAL A 48 -48.82 19.42 39.87
CA VAL A 48 -48.09 20.66 39.56
C VAL A 48 -47.19 21.02 40.74
N GLY A 49 -45.91 21.32 40.47
CA GLY A 49 -45.01 21.82 41.52
C GLY A 49 -43.62 22.25 41.05
N ASN A 50 -43.54 23.49 40.70
CA ASN A 50 -42.44 24.43 40.93
C ASN A 50 -41.02 24.18 40.37
N GLN A 51 -40.61 25.13 39.58
CA GLN A 51 -39.30 25.37 38.98
C GLN A 51 -38.15 25.34 40.02
N THR A 52 -37.12 24.60 39.69
CA THR A 52 -35.78 24.94 40.12
C THR A 52 -34.86 24.67 38.92
N SER A 53 -34.33 25.74 38.37
CA SER A 53 -33.29 25.72 37.36
C SER A 53 -32.04 25.07 37.94
N THR A 54 -31.80 23.84 37.49
CA THR A 54 -30.50 23.20 37.73
C THR A 54 -29.68 23.48 36.46
N GLU A 55 -28.64 24.28 36.64
CA GLU A 55 -27.57 24.43 35.67
C GLU A 55 -27.03 23.02 35.37
N VAL A 56 -27.20 22.61 34.10
CA VAL A 56 -26.49 21.45 33.58
C VAL A 56 -25.06 21.90 33.39
N SER A 57 -24.21 21.53 34.38
CA SER A 57 -22.77 21.53 34.18
C SER A 57 -22.51 20.60 33.01
N VAL A 58 -22.02 21.16 31.93
CA VAL A 58 -21.41 20.40 30.82
C VAL A 58 -20.20 19.71 31.43
N GLU A 59 -20.35 18.41 31.72
CA GLU A 59 -19.22 17.56 32.04
C GLU A 59 -18.28 17.65 30.83
N ASN A 60 -17.06 18.13 31.11
CA ASN A 60 -15.97 18.00 30.17
C ASN A 60 -15.90 16.52 29.78
N GLU A 61 -16.03 16.24 28.48
CA GLU A 61 -15.57 14.98 27.95
C GLU A 61 -14.11 14.81 28.42
N ASP A 62 -13.87 13.84 29.26
CA ASP A 62 -12.51 13.41 29.61
C ASP A 62 -11.82 13.10 28.27
N VAL A 63 -10.95 13.99 27.83
CA VAL A 63 -9.97 13.71 26.80
C VAL A 63 -9.12 12.60 27.43
N VAL A 64 -9.39 11.35 27.03
CA VAL A 64 -8.52 10.24 27.35
C VAL A 64 -7.15 10.64 26.82
N ALA A 65 -6.24 10.97 27.72
CA ALA A 65 -4.87 11.28 27.35
C ALA A 65 -4.35 10.04 26.58
N SER A 66 -3.94 10.23 25.33
CA SER A 66 -3.33 9.15 24.59
C SER A 66 -2.09 8.71 25.35
N ASP A 67 -1.84 7.40 25.46
CA ASP A 67 -0.63 6.84 26.06
C ASP A 67 0.63 7.12 25.21
N PHE A 68 0.55 8.03 24.23
CA PHE A 68 1.63 8.41 23.34
C PHE A 68 2.67 9.26 24.08
N ASP A 69 3.87 8.73 24.21
CA ASP A 69 5.03 9.45 24.76
C ASP A 69 5.91 9.97 23.61
N ALA A 70 5.91 11.28 23.41
CA ALA A 70 6.68 11.89 22.33
C ALA A 70 8.20 11.78 22.49
N SER A 71 8.71 11.38 23.67
CA SER A 71 10.13 11.12 23.90
C SER A 71 10.59 9.72 23.47
N GLU A 72 9.66 8.86 23.03
CA GLU A 72 10.00 7.55 22.48
C GLU A 72 10.55 7.67 21.06
N PHE A 73 11.32 6.64 20.66
CA PHE A 73 11.96 6.60 19.35
C PHE A 73 10.95 6.41 18.22
N ILE A 74 11.16 7.14 17.13
CA ILE A 74 10.40 6.96 15.89
C ILE A 74 10.79 5.64 15.24
N SER A 75 9.83 4.76 15.01
CA SER A 75 10.01 3.55 14.20
C SER A 75 9.83 3.90 12.72
N VAL A 76 10.90 4.01 12.00
CA VAL A 76 10.89 4.32 10.56
C VAL A 76 10.65 3.04 9.76
N TYR A 77 9.52 2.96 9.06
CA TYR A 77 9.21 1.88 8.15
C TYR A 77 9.49 2.30 6.70
N SER A 78 10.35 1.57 6.01
CA SER A 78 10.64 1.79 4.61
C SER A 78 10.31 0.55 3.77
N ARG A 79 10.38 0.69 2.45
CA ARG A 79 10.14 -0.40 1.51
C ARG A 79 11.48 -1.01 1.05
N GLU A 80 11.39 -2.18 0.47
CA GLU A 80 12.48 -2.92 -0.15
C GLU A 80 13.13 -2.13 -1.30
N ASP A 81 14.37 -2.43 -1.64
CA ASP A 81 15.17 -1.70 -2.64
C ASP A 81 14.55 -1.71 -4.05
N GLY A 82 13.85 -2.78 -4.43
CA GLY A 82 13.13 -2.87 -5.72
C GLY A 82 11.86 -2.04 -5.80
N SER A 83 11.36 -1.53 -4.66
CA SER A 83 10.09 -0.81 -4.60
C SER A 83 10.12 0.51 -5.38
N GLY A 84 9.19 0.64 -6.33
CA GLY A 84 8.97 1.91 -7.02
C GLY A 84 8.43 3.00 -6.10
N THR A 85 7.66 2.62 -5.05
CA THR A 85 7.18 3.57 -4.04
C THR A 85 8.34 4.15 -3.25
N ARG A 86 9.30 3.32 -2.82
CA ARG A 86 10.53 3.80 -2.17
C ARG A 86 11.30 4.73 -3.09
N GLY A 87 11.55 4.32 -4.34
CA GLY A 87 12.29 5.15 -5.29
C GLY A 87 11.66 6.53 -5.49
N ALA A 88 10.34 6.61 -5.69
CA ALA A 88 9.64 7.88 -5.83
C ALA A 88 9.63 8.69 -4.52
N PHE A 89 9.42 8.03 -3.37
CA PHE A 89 9.41 8.67 -2.05
C PHE A 89 10.76 9.34 -1.73
N VAL A 90 11.86 8.61 -1.87
CA VAL A 90 13.20 9.15 -1.54
C VAL A 90 13.64 10.26 -2.50
N GLU A 91 13.20 10.21 -3.76
CA GLU A 91 13.44 11.27 -4.74
C GLU A 91 12.63 12.53 -4.40
N LEU A 92 11.32 12.39 -4.17
CA LEU A 92 10.39 13.51 -3.93
C LEU A 92 10.69 14.26 -2.63
N PHE A 93 11.11 13.56 -1.58
CA PHE A 93 11.51 14.17 -0.32
C PHE A 93 13.00 14.56 -0.28
N GLY A 94 13.78 14.29 -1.34
CA GLY A 94 15.22 14.62 -1.41
C GLY A 94 16.08 13.82 -0.42
N ILE A 95 15.61 12.62 -0.03
CA ILE A 95 16.37 11.62 0.73
C ILE A 95 17.42 10.99 -0.19
N GLU A 96 17.06 10.72 -1.46
CA GLU A 96 18.02 10.38 -2.50
C GLU A 96 18.81 11.62 -2.91
N GLN A 97 20.12 11.57 -2.80
CA GLN A 97 21.02 12.67 -3.13
C GLN A 97 22.16 12.20 -4.01
N LYS A 98 22.76 13.12 -4.76
CA LYS A 98 23.95 12.84 -5.56
C LYS A 98 25.19 12.93 -4.69
N ASN A 99 26.04 11.90 -4.72
CA ASN A 99 27.36 11.94 -4.12
C ASN A 99 28.32 12.80 -4.96
N GLU A 100 29.58 12.95 -4.52
CA GLU A 100 30.61 13.72 -5.23
C GLU A 100 30.92 13.19 -6.64
N ALA A 101 30.66 11.90 -6.90
CA ALA A 101 30.81 11.28 -8.22
C ALA A 101 29.59 11.50 -9.13
N GLY A 102 28.51 12.14 -8.62
CA GLY A 102 27.24 12.36 -9.32
C GLY A 102 26.29 11.16 -9.32
N GLU A 103 26.61 10.11 -8.55
CA GLU A 103 25.76 8.93 -8.40
C GLU A 103 24.64 9.21 -7.40
N LYS A 104 23.43 8.77 -7.71
CA LYS A 104 22.27 8.86 -6.82
C LYS A 104 22.39 7.83 -5.69
N ILE A 105 22.36 8.28 -4.46
CA ILE A 105 22.45 7.46 -3.25
C ILE A 105 21.20 7.70 -2.41
N ASP A 106 20.54 6.63 -2.04
CA ASP A 106 19.43 6.62 -1.08
C ASP A 106 20.03 6.67 0.34
N TYR A 107 19.77 7.77 1.04
CA TYR A 107 20.20 8.00 2.42
C TYR A 107 19.16 7.61 3.46
N THR A 108 18.17 6.76 3.12
CA THR A 108 17.27 6.19 4.13
C THR A 108 18.09 5.55 5.24
N THR A 109 17.75 5.87 6.49
CA THR A 109 18.48 5.36 7.66
C THR A 109 18.60 3.83 7.63
N VAL A 110 19.75 3.31 8.04
CA VAL A 110 20.00 1.87 8.14
C VAL A 110 19.18 1.20 9.25
N GLU A 111 18.65 2.01 10.18
CA GLU A 111 17.76 1.55 11.25
C GLU A 111 16.30 1.36 10.77
N ALA A 112 15.98 1.74 9.52
CA ALA A 112 14.64 1.58 8.99
C ALA A 112 14.23 0.10 8.91
N ILE A 113 13.03 -0.18 9.38
CA ILE A 113 12.41 -1.50 9.30
C ILE A 113 11.88 -1.70 7.87
N ILE A 114 12.42 -2.68 7.16
CA ILE A 114 12.11 -2.89 5.75
C ILE A 114 10.88 -3.79 5.60
N THR A 115 9.89 -3.28 4.86
CA THR A 115 8.68 -4.01 4.47
C THR A 115 8.73 -4.33 2.97
N ASN A 116 8.10 -5.45 2.57
CA ASN A 116 8.18 -5.96 1.20
C ASN A 116 6.87 -5.82 0.39
N SER A 117 5.87 -5.14 0.94
CA SER A 117 4.63 -4.84 0.23
C SER A 117 3.89 -3.66 0.88
N THR A 118 2.90 -3.12 0.15
CA THR A 118 2.02 -2.05 0.66
C THR A 118 1.21 -2.51 1.88
N ASP A 119 0.68 -3.74 1.87
CA ASP A 119 -0.13 -4.29 2.97
C ASP A 119 0.70 -4.54 4.23
N VAL A 120 1.94 -5.03 4.08
CA VAL A 120 2.86 -5.21 5.20
C VAL A 120 3.24 -3.86 5.80
N MET A 121 3.46 -2.81 4.99
CA MET A 121 3.70 -1.45 5.45
C MET A 121 2.52 -0.95 6.32
N MET A 122 1.29 -1.03 5.81
CA MET A 122 0.09 -0.59 6.54
C MET A 122 -0.07 -1.36 7.86
N THR A 123 0.04 -2.69 7.81
CA THR A 123 -0.09 -3.55 9.00
C THR A 123 0.98 -3.23 10.05
N SER A 124 2.21 -2.96 9.62
CA SER A 124 3.32 -2.63 10.53
C SER A 124 3.08 -1.30 11.22
N VAL A 125 2.71 -0.25 10.48
CA VAL A 125 2.42 1.08 11.04
C VAL A 125 1.16 1.05 11.92
N ALA A 126 0.13 0.30 11.52
CA ALA A 126 -1.08 0.12 12.34
C ALA A 126 -0.80 -0.56 13.70
N GLY A 127 0.21 -1.40 13.77
CA GLY A 127 0.61 -2.10 15.00
C GLY A 127 1.64 -1.37 15.86
N ASP A 128 2.11 -0.18 15.46
CA ASP A 128 3.17 0.56 16.14
C ASP A 128 2.79 2.03 16.31
N ILE A 129 2.49 2.46 17.53
CA ILE A 129 2.04 3.82 17.83
C ILE A 129 3.11 4.89 17.53
N TYR A 130 4.38 4.50 17.49
CA TYR A 130 5.52 5.37 17.14
C TYR A 130 5.95 5.24 15.70
N GLY A 131 5.26 4.40 14.93
CA GLY A 131 5.57 4.09 13.54
C GLY A 131 5.25 5.21 12.58
N ILE A 132 6.16 5.43 11.62
CA ILE A 132 5.94 6.27 10.43
C ILE A 132 6.31 5.46 9.19
N GLY A 133 5.49 5.57 8.15
CA GLY A 133 5.71 4.89 6.87
C GLY A 133 5.08 5.66 5.72
N TYR A 134 5.06 5.06 4.54
CA TYR A 134 4.47 5.65 3.34
C TYR A 134 3.85 4.59 2.43
N ILE A 135 2.75 4.95 1.81
CA ILE A 135 2.00 4.06 0.90
C ILE A 135 1.46 4.81 -0.33
N SER A 136 1.01 4.04 -1.31
CA SER A 136 0.12 4.53 -2.36
C SER A 136 -1.19 5.05 -1.77
N LEU A 137 -1.61 6.26 -2.15
CA LEU A 137 -2.85 6.87 -1.68
C LEU A 137 -4.08 6.01 -2.02
N GLY A 138 -4.12 5.43 -3.21
CA GLY A 138 -5.23 4.55 -3.62
C GLY A 138 -5.30 3.22 -2.88
N SER A 139 -4.29 2.89 -2.05
CA SER A 139 -4.29 1.72 -1.16
C SER A 139 -4.69 2.05 0.28
N LEU A 140 -4.88 3.34 0.59
CA LEU A 140 -5.22 3.79 1.94
C LEU A 140 -6.53 3.16 2.42
N ASN A 141 -6.56 2.75 3.69
CA ASN A 141 -7.74 2.27 4.37
C ASN A 141 -7.76 2.78 5.83
N ASP A 142 -8.81 2.42 6.58
CA ASP A 142 -9.05 2.90 7.93
C ASP A 142 -8.13 2.31 9.02
N THR A 143 -7.11 1.53 8.66
CA THR A 143 -6.20 0.94 9.66
C THR A 143 -5.07 1.87 10.06
N VAL A 144 -4.79 2.91 9.27
CA VAL A 144 -3.73 3.89 9.50
C VAL A 144 -4.26 5.31 9.24
N LYS A 145 -3.58 6.29 9.79
CA LYS A 145 -3.87 7.71 9.61
C LYS A 145 -2.84 8.34 8.67
N THR A 146 -3.29 9.20 7.75
CA THR A 146 -2.38 10.05 6.96
C THR A 146 -2.02 11.31 7.73
N VAL A 147 -0.81 11.82 7.50
CA VAL A 147 -0.40 13.16 7.93
C VAL A 147 -0.37 14.11 6.73
N LYS A 148 -0.72 15.38 6.97
CA LYS A 148 -0.55 16.44 5.98
C LYS A 148 0.93 16.68 5.73
N ILE A 149 1.28 17.05 4.51
CA ILE A 149 2.63 17.48 4.17
C ILE A 149 2.60 18.96 3.82
N ASP A 150 3.38 19.77 4.53
CA ASP A 150 3.41 21.23 4.41
C ASP A 150 2.00 21.86 4.52
N GLY A 151 1.15 21.30 5.36
CA GLY A 151 -0.23 21.72 5.58
C GLY A 151 -1.23 21.23 4.55
N VAL A 152 -0.81 20.45 3.54
CA VAL A 152 -1.66 19.93 2.46
C VAL A 152 -1.96 18.44 2.67
N GLU A 153 -3.24 18.10 2.57
CA GLU A 153 -3.73 16.73 2.68
C GLU A 153 -3.46 15.92 1.41
N ALA A 154 -3.08 14.65 1.56
CA ALA A 154 -2.92 13.72 0.44
C ALA A 154 -4.31 13.32 -0.08
N THR A 155 -4.83 14.05 -1.06
CA THR A 155 -6.10 13.75 -1.73
C THR A 155 -5.95 13.84 -3.24
N VAL A 156 -6.84 13.15 -3.97
CA VAL A 156 -6.89 13.19 -5.44
C VAL A 156 -7.06 14.64 -5.94
N GLU A 157 -7.91 15.43 -5.25
CA GLU A 157 -8.19 16.82 -5.59
C GLU A 157 -6.93 17.68 -5.45
N ASN A 158 -6.21 17.54 -4.34
CA ASN A 158 -5.00 18.32 -4.09
C ASN A 158 -3.85 17.93 -5.03
N ILE A 159 -3.77 16.67 -5.45
CA ILE A 159 -2.79 16.23 -6.46
C ILE A 159 -3.17 16.79 -7.84
N LYS A 160 -4.44 16.71 -8.26
CA LYS A 160 -4.94 17.29 -9.51
C LYS A 160 -4.74 18.82 -9.56
N ALA A 161 -4.87 19.48 -8.42
CA ALA A 161 -4.64 20.93 -8.29
C ALA A 161 -3.14 21.29 -8.23
N GLY A 162 -2.24 20.32 -8.08
CA GLY A 162 -0.80 20.54 -7.93
C GLY A 162 -0.39 21.13 -6.58
N THR A 163 -1.29 21.12 -5.59
CA THR A 163 -1.01 21.60 -4.22
C THR A 163 -0.35 20.53 -3.37
N TYR A 164 -0.71 19.24 -3.58
CA TYR A 164 0.02 18.09 -3.03
C TYR A 164 0.97 17.55 -4.09
N THR A 165 2.28 17.69 -3.87
CA THR A 165 3.29 17.41 -4.89
C THR A 165 3.91 16.01 -4.78
N VAL A 166 3.58 15.26 -3.71
CA VAL A 166 4.12 13.92 -3.50
C VAL A 166 3.30 12.91 -4.31
N ALA A 167 3.50 12.91 -5.62
CA ALA A 167 2.79 12.08 -6.59
C ALA A 167 3.74 11.52 -7.65
N ARG A 168 3.32 10.40 -8.27
CA ARG A 168 4.13 9.63 -9.21
C ARG A 168 3.26 8.92 -10.25
N PRO A 169 3.82 8.54 -11.41
CA PRO A 169 3.09 7.71 -12.37
C PRO A 169 3.02 6.25 -11.91
N PHE A 170 1.92 5.60 -12.28
CA PHE A 170 1.83 4.15 -12.41
C PHE A 170 2.01 3.78 -13.86
N ASN A 171 3.00 2.96 -14.12
CA ASN A 171 3.37 2.53 -15.46
C ASN A 171 3.19 1.02 -15.61
N ILE A 172 2.79 0.62 -16.80
CA ILE A 172 2.96 -0.74 -17.30
C ILE A 172 4.02 -0.74 -18.39
N ALA A 173 4.67 -1.88 -18.61
CA ALA A 173 5.64 -2.02 -19.68
C ALA A 173 5.54 -3.40 -20.34
N THR A 174 5.81 -3.44 -21.65
CA THR A 174 5.91 -4.66 -22.45
C THR A 174 7.25 -4.71 -23.17
N ALA A 175 7.76 -5.93 -23.43
CA ALA A 175 8.93 -6.15 -24.26
C ALA A 175 8.50 -6.51 -25.69
N GLY A 176 9.01 -5.78 -26.67
CA GLY A 176 8.71 -6.05 -28.09
C GLY A 176 7.23 -5.87 -28.43
N GLU A 177 6.73 -6.68 -29.38
CA GLU A 177 5.35 -6.63 -29.86
C GLU A 177 4.43 -7.43 -28.94
N ALA A 178 3.42 -6.76 -28.38
CA ALA A 178 2.43 -7.40 -27.51
C ALA A 178 1.56 -8.38 -28.32
N SER A 179 1.12 -9.48 -27.70
CA SER A 179 0.13 -10.37 -28.29
C SER A 179 -1.22 -9.65 -28.47
N ASP A 180 -2.07 -10.14 -29.36
CA ASP A 180 -3.38 -9.53 -29.63
C ASP A 180 -4.22 -9.37 -28.36
N VAL A 181 -4.19 -10.37 -27.46
CA VAL A 181 -4.95 -10.31 -26.20
C VAL A 181 -4.28 -9.36 -25.20
N THR A 182 -2.97 -9.28 -25.16
CA THR A 182 -2.23 -8.30 -24.34
C THR A 182 -2.53 -6.87 -24.80
N GLN A 183 -2.51 -6.64 -26.12
CA GLN A 183 -2.82 -5.32 -26.68
C GLN A 183 -4.28 -4.93 -26.44
N ASP A 184 -5.23 -5.88 -26.55
CA ASP A 184 -6.65 -5.64 -26.24
C ASP A 184 -6.85 -5.21 -24.78
N PHE A 185 -6.15 -5.88 -23.85
CA PHE A 185 -6.17 -5.48 -22.44
C PHE A 185 -5.56 -4.10 -22.18
N ILE A 186 -4.43 -3.79 -22.83
CA ILE A 186 -3.83 -2.44 -22.75
C ILE A 186 -4.78 -1.37 -23.29
N ASN A 187 -5.45 -1.65 -24.42
CA ASN A 187 -6.46 -0.75 -25.00
C ASN A 187 -7.64 -0.54 -24.05
N PHE A 188 -8.08 -1.59 -23.33
CA PHE A 188 -9.09 -1.46 -22.27
C PHE A 188 -8.61 -0.56 -21.14
N ILE A 189 -7.41 -0.77 -20.60
CA ILE A 189 -6.84 0.05 -19.52
C ILE A 189 -6.87 1.53 -19.92
N MET A 190 -6.52 1.86 -21.16
CA MET A 190 -6.40 3.23 -21.66
C MET A 190 -7.72 3.82 -22.17
N SER A 191 -8.81 3.08 -22.17
CA SER A 191 -10.14 3.51 -22.61
C SER A 191 -10.90 4.30 -21.55
N ALA A 192 -12.05 4.87 -21.92
CA ALA A 192 -12.94 5.55 -20.97
C ALA A 192 -13.42 4.62 -19.85
N GLU A 193 -13.73 3.36 -20.14
CA GLU A 193 -14.18 2.35 -19.19
C GLU A 193 -13.04 1.95 -18.23
N GLY A 194 -11.84 1.71 -18.74
CA GLY A 194 -10.68 1.39 -17.93
C GLY A 194 -10.25 2.55 -17.03
N GLN A 195 -10.26 3.77 -17.55
CA GLN A 195 -9.92 4.95 -16.77
C GLN A 195 -11.00 5.31 -15.73
N ALA A 196 -12.26 4.96 -15.96
CA ALA A 196 -13.30 5.05 -14.94
C ALA A 196 -13.05 4.07 -13.78
N VAL A 197 -12.48 2.89 -14.05
CA VAL A 197 -12.03 1.96 -12.99
C VAL A 197 -10.87 2.56 -12.18
N VAL A 198 -9.90 3.19 -12.87
CA VAL A 198 -8.77 3.91 -12.23
C VAL A 198 -9.30 4.97 -11.25
N GLU A 199 -10.21 5.86 -11.70
CA GLU A 199 -10.80 6.90 -10.85
C GLU A 199 -11.66 6.33 -9.73
N GLY A 200 -12.42 5.29 -9.99
CA GLY A 200 -13.23 4.60 -8.98
C GLY A 200 -12.44 3.95 -7.85
N LYS A 201 -11.13 3.77 -8.07
CA LYS A 201 -10.18 3.29 -7.05
C LYS A 201 -9.38 4.40 -6.37
N GLY A 202 -9.71 5.67 -6.62
CA GLY A 202 -9.05 6.80 -5.99
C GLY A 202 -7.70 7.19 -6.60
N TYR A 203 -7.42 6.73 -7.83
CA TYR A 203 -6.27 7.17 -8.61
C TYR A 203 -6.67 8.26 -9.61
N ILE A 204 -5.68 8.87 -10.23
CA ILE A 204 -5.91 9.94 -11.21
C ILE A 204 -5.75 9.37 -12.61
N SER A 205 -6.80 9.49 -13.42
CA SER A 205 -6.81 9.07 -14.83
C SER A 205 -5.84 9.89 -15.68
N VAL A 206 -5.27 9.27 -16.69
CA VAL A 206 -4.30 9.90 -17.64
C VAL A 206 -4.79 9.88 -19.08
N ALA A 207 -5.84 9.10 -19.39
CA ALA A 207 -6.42 8.92 -20.70
C ALA A 207 -7.93 8.63 -20.56
N GLY A 208 -8.57 8.04 -21.56
CA GLY A 208 -9.94 7.52 -21.42
C GLY A 208 -10.99 8.40 -22.08
N THR A 209 -10.70 8.94 -23.27
CA THR A 209 -11.66 9.71 -24.05
C THR A 209 -12.47 8.83 -25.03
N GLU A 210 -11.97 7.64 -25.35
CA GLU A 210 -12.60 6.73 -26.31
C GLU A 210 -13.18 5.51 -25.59
N SER A 211 -14.36 5.05 -26.05
CA SER A 211 -14.98 3.84 -25.53
C SER A 211 -14.23 2.60 -25.98
N PHE A 212 -14.14 1.62 -25.10
CA PHE A 212 -13.51 0.34 -25.40
C PHE A 212 -14.39 -0.54 -26.29
N ALA A 213 -13.77 -1.10 -27.29
CA ALA A 213 -14.35 -2.17 -28.11
C ALA A 213 -13.34 -3.32 -28.19
N SER A 214 -13.63 -4.43 -27.50
CA SER A 214 -12.76 -5.61 -27.55
C SER A 214 -12.67 -6.18 -28.97
N ASN A 215 -11.46 -6.58 -29.35
CA ASN A 215 -11.22 -7.32 -30.58
C ASN A 215 -11.58 -8.82 -30.46
N GLY A 216 -11.97 -9.28 -29.25
CA GLY A 216 -12.32 -10.66 -28.97
C GLY A 216 -11.13 -11.62 -28.95
N ALA A 217 -9.90 -11.10 -28.85
CA ALA A 217 -8.70 -11.93 -28.76
C ALA A 217 -8.75 -12.85 -27.54
N THR A 218 -8.24 -14.06 -27.71
CA THR A 218 -8.25 -15.09 -26.67
C THR A 218 -6.84 -15.47 -26.28
N GLY A 219 -6.64 -15.90 -25.06
CA GLY A 219 -5.34 -16.37 -24.57
C GLY A 219 -5.09 -16.04 -23.12
N LYS A 220 -3.89 -16.39 -22.66
CA LYS A 220 -3.45 -16.10 -21.29
C LYS A 220 -2.47 -14.94 -21.31
N ILE A 221 -2.61 -14.04 -20.33
CA ILE A 221 -1.71 -12.93 -20.04
C ILE A 221 -1.20 -13.10 -18.62
N VAL A 222 0.09 -12.88 -18.40
CA VAL A 222 0.71 -12.78 -17.07
C VAL A 222 1.10 -11.32 -16.84
N VAL A 223 0.56 -10.72 -15.78
CA VAL A 223 0.86 -9.35 -15.35
C VAL A 223 1.65 -9.43 -14.05
N GLY A 224 2.81 -8.79 -13.96
CA GLY A 224 3.66 -8.92 -12.77
C GLY A 224 4.32 -7.62 -12.34
N GLY A 225 4.54 -7.44 -11.03
CA GLY A 225 5.32 -6.33 -10.51
C GLY A 225 4.70 -5.63 -9.30
N SER A 226 4.79 -4.30 -9.29
CA SER A 226 4.55 -3.42 -8.16
C SER A 226 3.30 -3.72 -7.33
N SER A 227 3.47 -4.00 -6.03
CA SER A 227 2.40 -4.18 -5.06
C SER A 227 1.53 -2.93 -4.86
N SER A 228 2.01 -1.75 -5.21
CA SER A 228 1.22 -0.52 -5.18
C SER A 228 0.28 -0.39 -6.38
N VAL A 229 0.63 -1.01 -7.52
CA VAL A 229 -0.21 -1.03 -8.72
C VAL A 229 -1.23 -2.16 -8.68
N SER A 230 -0.92 -3.27 -7.97
CA SER A 230 -1.78 -4.46 -7.91
C SER A 230 -3.25 -4.15 -7.57
N PRO A 231 -3.61 -3.29 -6.60
CA PRO A 231 -5.02 -3.04 -6.26
C PRO A 231 -5.86 -2.44 -7.39
N VAL A 232 -5.30 -1.56 -8.21
CA VAL A 232 -6.01 -1.03 -9.38
C VAL A 232 -5.98 -2.03 -10.53
N MET A 233 -4.87 -2.76 -10.71
CA MET A 233 -4.75 -3.79 -11.75
C MET A 233 -5.75 -4.93 -11.57
N GLU A 234 -5.99 -5.38 -10.33
CA GLU A 234 -7.03 -6.37 -10.02
C GLU A 234 -8.42 -5.91 -10.50
N LYS A 235 -8.76 -4.65 -10.28
CA LYS A 235 -10.05 -4.11 -10.71
C LYS A 235 -10.14 -3.91 -12.23
N LEU A 236 -9.03 -3.53 -12.86
CA LEU A 236 -8.94 -3.46 -14.32
C LEU A 236 -9.09 -4.85 -14.95
N ILE A 237 -8.45 -5.87 -14.39
CA ILE A 237 -8.58 -7.27 -14.83
C ILE A 237 -10.04 -7.75 -14.67
N GLU A 238 -10.64 -7.54 -13.49
CA GLU A 238 -12.04 -7.92 -13.23
C GLU A 238 -12.99 -7.30 -14.25
N ALA A 239 -12.86 -6.00 -14.50
CA ALA A 239 -13.70 -5.28 -15.45
C ALA A 239 -13.48 -5.72 -16.90
N TYR A 240 -12.24 -5.96 -17.30
CA TYR A 240 -11.92 -6.43 -18.64
C TYR A 240 -12.46 -7.85 -18.91
N LEU A 241 -12.27 -8.78 -17.96
CA LEU A 241 -12.74 -10.16 -18.09
C LEU A 241 -14.27 -10.27 -18.13
N ALA A 242 -14.99 -9.28 -17.60
CA ALA A 242 -16.46 -9.20 -17.75
C ALA A 242 -16.86 -8.88 -19.21
N ILE A 243 -15.99 -8.24 -20.00
CA ILE A 243 -16.21 -7.89 -21.41
C ILE A 243 -15.64 -8.97 -22.32
N ASN A 244 -14.37 -9.34 -22.11
CA ASN A 244 -13.68 -10.37 -22.89
C ASN A 244 -13.52 -11.67 -22.09
N THR A 245 -14.51 -12.55 -22.19
CA THR A 245 -14.52 -13.85 -21.50
C THR A 245 -13.61 -14.90 -22.13
N GLY A 246 -12.97 -14.61 -23.24
CA GLY A 246 -12.00 -15.48 -23.92
C GLY A 246 -10.56 -15.30 -23.44
N ALA A 247 -10.30 -14.28 -22.64
CA ALA A 247 -9.00 -14.03 -22.03
C ALA A 247 -8.87 -14.67 -20.64
N GLU A 248 -7.65 -15.03 -20.26
CA GLU A 248 -7.27 -15.41 -18.90
C GLU A 248 -6.12 -14.50 -18.47
N ILE A 249 -6.22 -13.86 -17.28
CA ILE A 249 -5.18 -12.97 -16.78
C ILE A 249 -4.74 -13.42 -15.40
N GLU A 250 -3.44 -13.69 -15.24
CA GLU A 250 -2.79 -14.00 -13.99
C GLU A 250 -2.05 -12.77 -13.49
N LEU A 251 -2.30 -12.36 -12.24
CA LEU A 251 -1.60 -11.25 -11.59
C LEU A 251 -0.58 -11.78 -10.57
N GLN A 252 0.67 -11.36 -10.70
CA GLN A 252 1.77 -11.70 -9.81
C GLN A 252 2.30 -10.44 -9.12
N THR A 253 2.06 -10.31 -7.82
CA THR A 253 2.50 -9.16 -7.04
C THR A 253 3.94 -9.34 -6.55
N SER A 254 4.78 -8.32 -6.82
CA SER A 254 6.16 -8.21 -6.33
C SER A 254 6.53 -6.72 -6.16
N ASP A 255 7.73 -6.33 -6.52
CA ASP A 255 8.19 -4.95 -6.61
C ASP A 255 8.34 -4.48 -8.07
N SER A 256 8.54 -3.16 -8.25
CA SER A 256 8.64 -2.57 -9.59
C SER A 256 9.85 -3.06 -10.39
N SER A 257 11.00 -3.21 -9.75
CA SER A 257 12.23 -3.63 -10.44
C SER A 257 12.13 -5.08 -10.89
N THR A 258 11.56 -5.94 -10.05
CA THR A 258 11.27 -7.35 -10.39
C THR A 258 10.29 -7.43 -11.55
N GLY A 259 9.19 -6.66 -11.53
CA GLY A 259 8.21 -6.62 -12.62
C GLY A 259 8.83 -6.19 -13.96
N MET A 260 9.66 -5.14 -13.95
CA MET A 260 10.35 -4.68 -15.16
C MET A 260 11.37 -5.70 -15.69
N SER A 261 12.15 -6.34 -14.80
CA SER A 261 13.08 -7.41 -15.21
C SER A 261 12.36 -8.58 -15.82
N GLN A 262 11.28 -9.05 -15.18
CA GLN A 262 10.48 -10.17 -15.68
C GLN A 262 9.82 -9.86 -17.05
N ALA A 263 9.36 -8.61 -17.26
CA ALA A 263 8.84 -8.19 -18.55
C ALA A 263 9.94 -8.17 -19.63
N ALA A 264 11.13 -7.64 -19.30
CA ALA A 264 12.26 -7.63 -20.24
C ALA A 264 12.73 -9.04 -20.62
N GLU A 265 12.62 -10.00 -19.70
CA GLU A 265 12.96 -11.41 -19.90
C GLU A 265 11.83 -12.23 -20.55
N GLY A 266 10.63 -11.64 -20.75
CA GLY A 266 9.46 -12.33 -21.29
C GLY A 266 8.83 -13.35 -20.32
N ILE A 267 9.10 -13.24 -19.02
CA ILE A 267 8.50 -14.08 -17.97
C ILE A 267 7.06 -13.63 -17.68
N VAL A 268 6.81 -12.32 -17.75
CA VAL A 268 5.47 -11.73 -17.73
C VAL A 268 5.22 -10.97 -19.03
N ASP A 269 3.97 -10.92 -19.47
CA ASP A 269 3.56 -10.18 -20.68
C ASP A 269 3.51 -8.68 -20.44
N ILE A 270 3.15 -8.29 -19.21
CA ILE A 270 3.05 -6.90 -18.75
C ILE A 270 3.75 -6.76 -17.41
N GLY A 271 4.78 -5.91 -17.35
CA GLY A 271 5.40 -5.49 -16.09
C GLY A 271 4.68 -4.28 -15.49
N MET A 272 4.63 -4.17 -14.15
CA MET A 272 4.03 -3.04 -13.44
C MET A 272 5.08 -2.28 -12.62
N ALA A 273 5.10 -0.95 -12.74
CA ALA A 273 5.94 -0.08 -11.92
C ALA A 273 5.17 1.11 -11.35
N SER A 274 5.47 1.46 -10.10
CA SER A 274 4.93 2.64 -9.41
C SER A 274 5.94 3.79 -9.35
N ARG A 275 6.63 4.01 -10.44
CA ARG A 275 7.61 5.05 -10.74
C ARG A 275 7.83 5.11 -12.25
N ASP A 276 8.56 6.11 -12.70
CA ASP A 276 9.06 6.11 -14.07
C ASP A 276 9.99 4.91 -14.33
N LEU A 277 10.02 4.45 -15.58
CA LEU A 277 10.97 3.44 -16.01
C LEU A 277 12.39 4.02 -15.96
N LYS A 278 13.34 3.24 -15.44
CA LYS A 278 14.76 3.61 -15.44
C LYS A 278 15.31 3.56 -16.87
N SER A 279 16.30 4.38 -17.14
CA SER A 279 16.99 4.35 -18.45
C SER A 279 17.52 2.94 -18.79
N SER A 280 18.05 2.23 -17.79
CA SER A 280 18.50 0.85 -17.95
C SER A 280 17.38 -0.13 -18.31
N GLU A 281 16.14 0.11 -17.86
CA GLU A 281 14.98 -0.70 -18.22
C GLU A 281 14.51 -0.41 -19.65
N LEU A 282 14.54 0.86 -20.07
CA LEU A 282 14.26 1.26 -21.46
C LEU A 282 15.29 0.70 -22.43
N GLU A 283 16.57 0.64 -22.06
CA GLU A 283 17.67 0.06 -22.86
C GLU A 283 17.49 -1.45 -23.08
N THR A 284 16.72 -2.16 -22.25
CA THR A 284 16.36 -3.58 -22.50
C THR A 284 15.29 -3.76 -23.57
N GLY A 285 14.74 -2.67 -24.13
CA GLY A 285 13.68 -2.71 -25.13
C GLY A 285 12.26 -2.66 -24.56
N LEU A 286 12.11 -2.35 -23.27
CA LEU A 286 10.79 -2.13 -22.68
C LEU A 286 10.15 -0.86 -23.23
N THR A 287 8.86 -0.95 -23.54
CA THR A 287 8.00 0.19 -23.87
C THR A 287 7.05 0.45 -22.72
N GLY A 288 7.18 1.62 -22.07
CA GLY A 288 6.35 2.02 -20.93
C GLY A 288 5.10 2.79 -21.35
N ILE A 289 4.00 2.55 -20.63
CA ILE A 289 2.72 3.27 -20.78
C ILE A 289 2.27 3.70 -19.38
N THR A 290 2.07 5.00 -19.19
CA THR A 290 1.49 5.52 -17.96
C THR A 290 -0.01 5.25 -17.95
N ILE A 291 -0.50 4.56 -16.92
CA ILE A 291 -1.91 4.15 -16.80
C ILE A 291 -2.68 4.96 -15.75
N ALA A 292 -1.99 5.57 -14.80
CA ALA A 292 -2.57 6.39 -13.74
C ALA A 292 -1.50 7.30 -13.13
N MET A 293 -1.94 8.36 -12.42
CA MET A 293 -1.12 9.05 -11.43
C MET A 293 -1.61 8.68 -10.04
N ASP A 294 -0.68 8.52 -9.10
CA ASP A 294 -0.93 8.12 -7.71
C ASP A 294 -0.21 9.05 -6.75
N GLY A 295 -0.86 9.38 -5.63
CA GLY A 295 -0.22 10.06 -4.52
C GLY A 295 0.55 9.09 -3.64
N ILE A 296 1.62 9.56 -3.00
CA ILE A 296 2.25 8.86 -1.89
C ILE A 296 1.83 9.53 -0.60
N ALA A 297 1.07 8.82 0.24
CA ALA A 297 0.66 9.28 1.55
C ALA A 297 1.68 8.87 2.61
N VAL A 298 2.12 9.79 3.45
CA VAL A 298 2.83 9.48 4.70
C VAL A 298 1.79 9.06 5.73
N ILE A 299 2.04 7.94 6.39
CA ILE A 299 1.11 7.30 7.31
C ILE A 299 1.72 7.11 8.69
N VAL A 300 0.88 7.22 9.71
CA VAL A 300 1.18 6.93 11.11
C VAL A 300 0.05 6.10 11.74
N ASN A 301 0.28 5.57 12.92
CA ASN A 301 -0.77 4.93 13.72
C ASN A 301 -1.85 5.94 14.13
N HIS A 302 -3.10 5.49 14.34
CA HIS A 302 -4.21 6.35 14.76
C HIS A 302 -3.97 7.05 16.10
N GLU A 303 -3.23 6.41 17.01
CA GLU A 303 -2.90 6.96 18.34
C GLU A 303 -1.75 7.98 18.29
N ASN A 304 -1.02 8.07 17.18
CA ASN A 304 0.02 9.08 16.99
C ASN A 304 -0.63 10.47 16.82
N PRO A 305 -0.27 11.49 17.62
CA PRO A 305 -0.90 12.81 17.55
C PRO A 305 -0.49 13.66 16.35
N ALA A 306 0.52 13.24 15.56
CA ALA A 306 0.99 14.00 14.41
C ALA A 306 -0.09 14.09 13.32
N ASP A 307 -0.51 15.32 12.98
CA ASP A 307 -1.48 15.60 11.93
C ASP A 307 -0.88 16.31 10.71
N ASN A 308 0.31 16.88 10.88
CA ASN A 308 1.03 17.60 9.84
C ASN A 308 2.53 17.48 10.06
N LEU A 309 3.28 17.21 8.99
CA LEU A 309 4.73 17.26 8.95
C LEU A 309 5.18 18.17 7.79
N THR A 310 6.32 18.82 7.96
CA THR A 310 6.95 19.49 6.83
C THR A 310 7.70 18.47 5.96
N SER A 311 7.88 18.76 4.70
CA SER A 311 8.70 17.93 3.81
C SER A 311 10.12 17.71 4.36
N ASP A 312 10.69 18.74 5.03
CA ASP A 312 12.00 18.64 5.67
C ASP A 312 11.96 17.73 6.91
N ALA A 313 10.90 17.77 7.71
CA ALA A 313 10.72 16.86 8.84
C ALA A 313 10.65 15.39 8.37
N VAL A 314 9.87 15.09 7.33
CA VAL A 314 9.84 13.75 6.74
C VAL A 314 11.22 13.32 6.29
N LYS A 315 11.93 14.19 5.57
CA LYS A 315 13.30 13.93 5.12
C LYS A 315 14.22 13.58 6.28
N THR A 316 14.28 14.43 7.32
CA THR A 316 15.22 14.25 8.44
C THR A 316 14.89 13.01 9.28
N ILE A 317 13.60 12.68 9.45
CA ILE A 317 13.16 11.41 10.08
C ILE A 317 13.67 10.21 9.27
N PHE A 318 13.40 10.18 7.97
CA PHE A 318 13.79 9.03 7.14
C PHE A 318 15.29 8.92 6.90
N MET A 319 16.05 10.00 7.03
CA MET A 319 17.53 9.98 7.03
C MET A 319 18.11 9.59 8.39
N GLY A 320 17.28 9.48 9.45
CA GLY A 320 17.76 9.19 10.81
C GLY A 320 18.55 10.33 11.42
N GLU A 321 18.18 11.57 11.14
CA GLU A 321 18.72 12.79 11.75
C GLU A 321 17.85 13.27 12.92
N VAL A 322 16.56 12.85 12.95
CA VAL A 322 15.59 13.05 14.02
C VAL A 322 15.14 11.67 14.48
N PHE A 323 15.21 11.41 15.78
CA PHE A 323 14.99 10.09 16.36
C PHE A 323 13.77 10.00 17.27
N GLN A 324 13.27 11.10 17.79
CA GLN A 324 12.16 11.16 18.76
C GLN A 324 11.08 12.11 18.23
N TRP A 325 9.82 11.82 18.61
CA TRP A 325 8.69 12.60 18.12
C TRP A 325 8.66 14.04 18.67
N ASP A 326 9.22 14.31 19.84
CA ASP A 326 9.35 15.65 20.44
C ASP A 326 10.44 16.51 19.77
N GLU A 327 11.33 15.92 18.98
CA GLU A 327 12.34 16.61 18.18
C GLU A 327 11.79 17.10 16.83
N VAL A 328 10.64 16.58 16.39
CA VAL A 328 10.02 16.89 15.08
C VAL A 328 9.49 18.35 15.10
N LYS A 329 9.92 19.16 14.12
CA LYS A 329 9.61 20.60 14.03
C LYS A 329 8.71 20.91 12.84
#